data_60b1bf5aee1639f51781f317194ab9d4
#
_entry.id   60b1bf5aee1639f51781f317194ab9d4
#
_cell.length_a   1.000
_cell.length_b   1.000
_cell.length_c   1.000
_cell.angle_alpha   90.00
_cell.angle_beta   90.00
_cell.angle_gamma   90.00
#
_symmetry.space_group_name_H-M   'P 1'
#
loop_
_entity.id
_entity.type
_entity.pdbx_description
1 polymer ?
#
loop_
_entity_poly.entity_id
_entity_poly.type
_entity_poly.pdbx_seq_one_letter_code
_entity_poly.pdbx_strand_id
1 'polypeptide(L)'
;MKIDPEVLKYLKGETFNTNLFIDIGKAKHKIITREAAITEMIKNQNVIHIGCSDHIPVINQKISNNTWLHKLITDNAKNCVGIDIDKESIDFIKKETGFRNV
;
A
#
# COMPACT_ATOMS: atom_id res chain seq x y z
N MET A 1 -12.72 3.96 14.98
CA MET A 1 -12.03 5.27 14.89
C MET A 1 -13.08 6.35 14.60
N LYS A 2 -13.15 7.36 15.42
CA LYS A 2 -13.99 8.52 15.15
C LYS A 2 -13.20 9.54 14.35
N ILE A 3 -13.69 9.94 13.19
CA ILE A 3 -13.15 11.02 12.39
C ILE A 3 -13.88 12.30 12.80
N ASP A 4 -13.13 13.37 13.04
CA ASP A 4 -13.68 14.68 13.30
C ASP A 4 -14.66 15.07 12.19
N PRO A 5 -15.91 15.51 12.51
CA PRO A 5 -16.90 15.88 11.50
C PRO A 5 -16.41 16.96 10.53
N GLU A 6 -15.58 17.89 10.97
CA GLU A 6 -14.99 18.91 10.09
C GLU A 6 -14.02 18.29 9.09
N VAL A 7 -13.14 17.39 9.55
CA VAL A 7 -12.22 16.64 8.67
C VAL A 7 -13.00 15.78 7.68
N LEU A 8 -14.10 15.19 8.12
CA LEU A 8 -14.92 14.33 7.25
C LEU A 8 -15.50 15.07 6.05
N LYS A 9 -15.85 16.35 6.19
CA LYS A 9 -16.33 17.18 5.06
C LYS A 9 -15.28 17.29 3.95
N TYR A 10 -14.01 17.46 4.32
CA TYR A 10 -12.92 17.51 3.36
C TYR A 10 -12.69 16.14 2.69
N LEU A 11 -12.73 15.07 3.46
CA LEU A 11 -12.57 13.71 2.93
C LEU A 11 -13.68 13.32 1.95
N LYS A 12 -14.89 13.84 2.16
CA LYS A 12 -16.03 13.63 1.26
C LYS A 12 -16.07 14.57 0.05
N GLY A 13 -15.13 15.53 -0.02
CA GLY A 13 -15.15 16.54 -1.08
C GLY A 13 -16.28 17.59 -0.96
N GLU A 14 -16.94 17.67 0.19
CA GLU A 14 -18.00 18.65 0.45
C GLU A 14 -17.43 20.05 0.70
N THR A 15 -16.20 20.12 1.14
CA THR A 15 -15.48 21.36 1.39
C THR A 15 -14.07 21.25 0.82
N PHE A 16 -13.64 22.28 0.11
CA PHE A 16 -12.30 22.40 -0.42
C PHE A 16 -11.55 23.50 0.33
N ASN A 17 -10.43 23.13 0.93
CA ASN A 17 -9.56 24.10 1.61
C ASN A 17 -8.09 23.66 1.51
N THR A 18 -7.25 24.56 1.04
CA THR A 18 -5.81 24.35 0.95
C THR A 18 -5.08 24.47 2.29
N ASN A 19 -5.77 24.95 3.33
CA ASN A 19 -5.22 25.23 4.66
C ASN A 19 -5.79 24.31 5.74
N LEU A 20 -6.26 23.11 5.38
CA LEU A 20 -6.69 22.14 6.38
C LEU A 20 -5.49 21.79 7.27
N PHE A 21 -5.60 22.13 8.54
CA PHE A 21 -4.57 21.83 9.53
C PHE A 21 -5.09 20.76 10.49
N ILE A 22 -4.34 19.68 10.63
CA ILE A 22 -4.65 18.59 11.57
C ILE A 22 -3.50 18.53 12.57
N ASP A 23 -3.78 18.86 13.84
CA ASP A 23 -2.81 18.72 14.90
C ASP A 23 -2.76 17.28 15.40
N ILE A 24 -1.68 16.59 15.08
CA ILE A 24 -1.41 15.23 15.53
C ILE A 24 -0.50 15.18 16.76
N GLY A 25 -0.04 16.33 17.25
CA GLY A 25 0.95 16.40 18.35
C GLY A 25 0.43 15.95 19.71
N LYS A 26 -0.89 15.93 19.90
CA LYS A 26 -1.53 15.49 21.15
C LYS A 26 -1.91 14.00 21.15
N ALA A 27 -1.88 13.34 20.02
CA ALA A 27 -2.16 11.91 19.95
C ALA A 27 -0.93 11.11 20.39
N LYS A 28 -1.14 10.07 21.17
CA LYS A 28 -0.07 9.12 21.52
C LYS A 28 0.23 8.28 20.29
N HIS A 29 1.20 8.70 19.51
CA HIS A 29 1.63 7.98 18.31
C HIS A 29 2.87 7.15 18.60
N LYS A 30 2.83 5.91 18.18
CA LYS A 30 4.02 5.10 17.99
C LYS A 30 4.57 5.42 16.60
N ILE A 31 5.79 5.91 16.52
CA ILE A 31 6.45 6.11 15.23
C ILE A 31 6.86 4.74 14.70
N ILE A 32 6.27 4.34 13.58
CA ILE A 32 6.63 3.10 12.86
C ILE A 32 6.82 3.42 11.39
N THR A 33 7.58 2.57 10.70
CA THR A 33 7.72 2.69 9.25
C THR A 33 6.41 2.29 8.57
N ARG A 34 6.19 2.77 7.34
CA ARG A 34 5.05 2.36 6.52
C ARG A 34 5.00 0.84 6.36
N GLU A 35 6.12 0.23 6.11
CA GLU A 35 6.27 -1.22 5.93
C GLU A 35 5.88 -1.99 7.19
N ALA A 36 6.33 -1.54 8.35
CA ALA A 36 5.97 -2.16 9.63
C ALA A 36 4.47 -2.04 9.92
N ALA A 37 3.88 -0.87 9.66
CA ALA A 37 2.44 -0.64 9.83
C ALA A 37 1.61 -1.55 8.91
N ILE A 38 1.98 -1.64 7.64
CA ILE A 38 1.30 -2.51 6.67
C ILE A 38 1.42 -3.97 7.11
N THR A 39 2.60 -4.42 7.51
CA THR A 39 2.82 -5.80 7.98
C THR A 39 1.92 -6.17 9.16
N GLU A 40 1.77 -5.28 10.13
CA GLU A 40 0.84 -5.50 11.24
C GLU A 40 -0.61 -5.63 10.77
N MET A 41 -1.04 -4.75 9.85
CA MET A 41 -2.42 -4.70 9.37
C MET A 41 -2.82 -5.92 8.55
N ILE A 42 -1.90 -6.48 7.76
CA ILE A 42 -2.20 -7.56 6.80
C ILE A 42 -1.99 -8.96 7.37
N LYS A 43 -1.39 -9.07 8.53
CA LYS A 43 -1.08 -10.36 9.16
C LYS A 43 -2.34 -11.22 9.28
N ASN A 44 -2.29 -12.43 8.71
CA ASN A 44 -3.40 -13.39 8.64
C ASN A 44 -4.66 -12.86 7.89
N GLN A 45 -4.51 -11.83 7.07
CA GLN A 45 -5.61 -11.27 6.29
C GLN A 45 -5.57 -11.73 4.82
N ASN A 46 -6.74 -11.73 4.19
CA ASN A 46 -6.85 -11.82 2.75
C ASN A 46 -6.76 -10.40 2.17
N VAL A 47 -5.83 -10.18 1.26
CA VAL A 47 -5.47 -8.83 0.79
C VAL A 47 -5.63 -8.74 -0.73
N ILE A 48 -6.22 -7.66 -1.18
CA ILE A 48 -6.17 -7.22 -2.59
C ILE A 48 -5.25 -6.00 -2.63
N HIS A 49 -4.16 -6.10 -3.39
CA HIS A 49 -3.21 -5.02 -3.57
C HIS A 49 -3.46 -4.31 -4.91
N ILE A 50 -4.14 -3.18 -4.86
CA ILE A 50 -4.44 -2.37 -6.04
C ILE A 50 -3.23 -1.48 -6.36
N GLY A 51 -2.81 -1.46 -7.64
CA GLY A 51 -1.58 -0.79 -8.07
C GLY A 51 -0.33 -1.57 -7.61
N CYS A 52 -0.34 -2.88 -7.82
CA CYS A 52 0.68 -3.77 -7.27
C CYS A 52 1.99 -3.77 -8.06
N SER A 53 1.99 -3.32 -9.30
CA SER A 53 3.19 -3.27 -10.13
C SER A 53 4.09 -2.09 -9.78
N ASP A 54 5.22 -2.04 -10.44
CA ASP A 54 6.17 -0.94 -10.37
C ASP A 54 6.82 -0.76 -11.75
N HIS A 55 7.68 0.21 -11.88
CA HIS A 55 8.42 0.43 -13.12
C HIS A 55 9.27 -0.80 -13.47
N ILE A 56 9.04 -1.39 -14.64
CA ILE A 56 9.72 -2.63 -15.09
C ILE A 56 11.23 -2.57 -14.86
N PRO A 57 11.97 -1.49 -15.20
CA PRO A 57 13.41 -1.43 -15.01
C PRO A 57 13.88 -1.61 -13.57
N VAL A 58 13.01 -1.34 -12.59
CA VAL A 58 13.38 -1.36 -11.16
C VAL A 58 12.75 -2.51 -10.37
N ILE A 59 11.83 -3.27 -10.97
CA ILE A 59 11.12 -4.36 -10.27
C ILE A 59 12.11 -5.38 -9.69
N ASN A 60 13.03 -5.90 -10.49
CA ASN A 60 14.01 -6.88 -10.04
C ASN A 60 14.89 -6.34 -8.91
N GLN A 61 15.33 -5.10 -9.01
CA GLN A 61 16.11 -4.45 -7.96
C GLN A 61 15.30 -4.31 -6.67
N LYS A 62 14.04 -3.92 -6.76
CA LYS A 62 13.16 -3.80 -5.59
C LYS A 62 12.86 -5.15 -4.95
N ILE A 63 12.73 -6.21 -5.73
CA ILE A 63 12.59 -7.57 -5.21
C ILE A 63 13.86 -8.00 -4.46
N SER A 64 15.03 -7.80 -5.06
CA SER A 64 16.32 -8.16 -4.46
C SER A 64 16.59 -7.42 -3.16
N ASN A 65 16.20 -6.15 -3.10
CA ASN A 65 16.40 -5.29 -1.91
C ASN A 65 15.27 -5.40 -0.88
N ASN A 66 14.26 -6.25 -1.13
CA ASN A 66 13.06 -6.34 -0.29
C ASN A 66 12.31 -5.03 -0.13
N THR A 67 12.30 -4.17 -1.16
CA THR A 67 11.63 -2.86 -1.15
C THR A 67 10.36 -2.85 -2.00
N TRP A 68 10.03 -3.95 -2.69
CA TRP A 68 8.79 -4.05 -3.45
C TRP A 68 7.62 -4.39 -2.52
N LEU A 69 6.68 -3.45 -2.45
CA LEU A 69 5.55 -3.56 -1.52
C LEU A 69 4.72 -4.82 -1.74
N HIS A 70 4.48 -5.23 -3.00
CA HIS A 70 3.69 -6.43 -3.30
C HIS A 70 4.34 -7.70 -2.74
N LYS A 71 5.66 -7.79 -2.81
CA LYS A 71 6.41 -8.89 -2.18
C LYS A 71 6.22 -8.89 -0.66
N LEU A 72 6.37 -7.74 -0.02
CA LEU A 72 6.14 -7.61 1.43
C LEU A 72 4.75 -8.09 1.82
N ILE A 73 3.73 -7.67 1.09
CA ILE A 73 2.34 -8.08 1.35
C ILE A 73 2.17 -9.58 1.12
N THR A 74 2.68 -10.10 0.01
CA THR A 74 2.59 -11.53 -0.32
C THR A 74 3.24 -12.40 0.75
N ASP A 75 4.39 -11.99 1.28
CA ASP A 75 5.13 -12.75 2.30
C ASP A 75 4.45 -12.74 3.69
N ASN A 76 3.62 -11.76 3.98
CA ASN A 76 3.06 -11.56 5.33
C ASN A 76 1.53 -11.76 5.42
N ALA A 77 0.79 -11.62 4.34
CA ALA A 77 -0.64 -11.87 4.31
C ALA A 77 -0.96 -13.37 4.32
N LYS A 78 -2.18 -13.70 4.70
CA LYS A 78 -2.70 -15.07 4.53
C LYS A 78 -2.83 -15.43 3.06
N ASN A 79 -3.46 -14.57 2.28
CA ASN A 79 -3.53 -14.62 0.83
C ASN A 79 -3.43 -13.20 0.28
N CYS A 80 -2.79 -13.06 -0.87
CA CYS A 80 -2.67 -11.79 -1.56
C CYS A 80 -2.90 -11.97 -3.06
N VAL A 81 -3.68 -11.05 -3.63
CA VAL A 81 -3.84 -10.89 -5.08
C VAL A 81 -3.51 -9.46 -5.45
N GLY A 82 -2.62 -9.27 -6.40
CA GLY A 82 -2.28 -7.97 -6.96
C GLY A 82 -3.13 -7.63 -8.18
N ILE A 83 -3.51 -6.39 -8.32
CA ILE A 83 -4.24 -5.87 -9.48
C ILE A 83 -3.52 -4.60 -9.94
N ASP A 84 -3.33 -4.49 -11.25
CA ASP A 84 -2.78 -3.28 -11.87
C ASP A 84 -3.39 -3.07 -13.26
N ILE A 85 -3.47 -1.82 -13.68
CA ILE A 85 -3.94 -1.44 -15.02
C ILE A 85 -2.85 -1.61 -16.08
N ASP A 86 -1.59 -1.64 -15.65
CA ASP A 86 -0.44 -1.80 -16.56
C ASP A 86 -0.23 -3.28 -16.92
N LYS A 87 -0.83 -3.67 -18.01
CA LYS A 87 -0.74 -5.05 -18.51
C LYS A 87 0.70 -5.49 -18.78
N GLU A 88 1.54 -4.60 -19.29
CA GLU A 88 2.93 -4.91 -19.62
C GLU A 88 3.73 -5.26 -18.36
N SER A 89 3.60 -4.48 -17.32
CA SER A 89 4.23 -4.75 -16.02
C SER A 89 3.71 -6.04 -15.39
N ILE A 90 2.42 -6.32 -15.48
CA ILE A 90 1.82 -7.59 -14.99
C ILE A 90 2.39 -8.80 -15.75
N ASP A 91 2.44 -8.72 -17.07
CA ASP A 91 3.00 -9.79 -17.88
C ASP A 91 4.48 -10.04 -17.57
N PHE A 92 5.25 -8.95 -17.38
CA PHE A 92 6.64 -9.03 -16.96
C PHE A 92 6.79 -9.71 -15.58
N ILE A 93 5.99 -9.30 -14.61
CA ILE A 93 6.03 -9.88 -13.25
C ILE A 93 5.79 -11.40 -13.33
N LYS A 94 4.76 -11.82 -14.02
CA LYS A 94 4.42 -13.24 -14.17
C LYS A 94 5.51 -14.07 -14.84
N LYS A 95 6.15 -13.53 -15.86
CA LYS A 95 7.17 -14.24 -16.65
C LYS A 95 8.53 -14.26 -15.98
N GLU A 96 8.96 -13.13 -15.43
CA GLU A 96 10.36 -12.89 -15.09
C GLU A 96 10.65 -12.96 -13.60
N THR A 97 9.64 -12.77 -12.73
CA THR A 97 9.89 -12.67 -11.29
C THR A 97 9.44 -13.88 -10.47
N GLY A 98 8.68 -14.78 -11.06
CA GLY A 98 8.12 -15.95 -10.37
C GLY A 98 6.87 -15.65 -9.53
N PHE A 99 6.46 -14.40 -9.37
CA PHE A 99 5.20 -14.06 -8.72
C PHE A 99 4.02 -14.33 -9.66
N ARG A 100 3.04 -15.10 -9.19
CA ARG A 100 1.85 -15.50 -9.96
C ARG A 100 0.56 -14.88 -9.47
N ASN A 101 0.60 -14.24 -8.33
CA ASN A 101 -0.55 -13.65 -7.64
C ASN A 101 -0.79 -12.19 -8.05
N VAL A 102 -0.65 -11.91 -9.30
CA VAL A 102 -0.93 -10.60 -9.90
C VAL A 102 -1.85 -10.72 -11.11
#